data_cf12d86093bb8ce7ef316475126eb920
#
_entry.id   cf12d86093bb8ce7ef316475126eb920
#
_cell.length_a   1.000
_cell.length_b   1.000
_cell.length_c   1.000
_cell.angle_alpha   90.00
_cell.angle_beta   90.00
_cell.angle_gamma   90.00
#
_symmetry.space_group_name_H-M   'P 1'
#
loop_
_entity.id
_entity.type
_entity.pdbx_description
1 polymer ?
#
loop_
_entity_poly.entity_id
_entity_poly.type
_entity_poly.pdbx_seq_one_letter_code
_entity_poly.pdbx_strand_id
1 'polypeptide(L)'
;MIEKSFDTPCGAIRYWINDAPVNDAPCLVFLPGLTADHRLFERQIEYFEDVCRVVVWDAPGHGASWPFEFDFDLMDKARWLDALLAREGVEAPVIVGQSMGGYVGQAYAQLFADKLRGFVAIDSAPLQRQYVSAAEIWLLKRMEPVYRYWPWRWLLRSGTNGVATTEYGRRLMREIMMSYDGNKARYARLSGQGMWMLARAIEADLPYEIRCPALLICGERDRAGSCVRYNRAWHKKTGIPLEWIRDAGHNANTDRPEAVNRLIGDFMDALPPAKPRG
;
A
#
# COMPACT_ATOMS: atom_id res chain seq x y z
N MET A 1 -18.07 4.38 7.21
CA MET A 1 -17.03 5.19 6.51
C MET A 1 -17.67 6.34 5.72
N ILE A 2 -17.12 7.55 5.80
CA ILE A 2 -17.56 8.77 5.08
C ILE A 2 -16.59 9.00 3.92
N GLU A 3 -17.13 9.11 2.69
CA GLU A 3 -16.34 9.45 1.51
C GLU A 3 -16.02 10.94 1.48
N LYS A 4 -14.76 11.28 1.23
CA LYS A 4 -14.25 12.65 1.10
C LYS A 4 -13.32 12.79 -0.10
N SER A 5 -12.96 14.03 -0.42
CA SER A 5 -12.07 14.39 -1.52
C SER A 5 -10.97 15.34 -1.06
N PHE A 6 -9.76 15.11 -1.56
CA PHE A 6 -8.60 15.98 -1.36
C PHE A 6 -8.02 16.39 -2.71
N ASP A 7 -8.06 17.69 -3.01
CA ASP A 7 -7.60 18.23 -4.28
C ASP A 7 -6.07 18.37 -4.29
N THR A 8 -5.47 17.97 -5.41
CA THR A 8 -4.05 18.12 -5.72
C THR A 8 -3.88 18.81 -7.06
N PRO A 9 -2.69 19.32 -7.42
CA PRO A 9 -2.46 19.88 -8.76
C PRO A 9 -2.74 18.90 -9.90
N CYS A 10 -2.68 17.59 -9.64
CA CYS A 10 -2.83 16.53 -10.63
C CYS A 10 -4.23 15.92 -10.67
N GLY A 11 -5.11 16.23 -9.73
CA GLY A 11 -6.45 15.69 -9.63
C GLY A 11 -6.93 15.51 -8.19
N ALA A 12 -8.12 14.95 -8.02
CA ALA A 12 -8.74 14.76 -6.72
C ALA A 12 -8.46 13.34 -6.19
N ILE A 13 -7.95 13.23 -4.97
CA ILE A 13 -7.79 11.98 -4.23
C ILE A 13 -9.07 11.70 -3.47
N ARG A 14 -9.70 10.56 -3.71
CA ARG A 14 -10.85 10.08 -2.94
C ARG A 14 -10.37 9.22 -1.80
N TYR A 15 -10.94 9.42 -0.63
CA TYR A 15 -10.63 8.65 0.56
C TYR A 15 -11.86 8.52 1.46
N TRP A 16 -11.83 7.52 2.31
CA TRP A 16 -12.90 7.22 3.26
C TRP A 16 -12.34 7.28 4.68
N ILE A 17 -13.11 7.85 5.58
CA ILE A 17 -12.76 8.00 6.98
C ILE A 17 -14.01 7.72 7.84
N ASN A 18 -13.84 7.08 8.99
CA ASN A 18 -14.88 7.00 10.01
C ASN A 18 -14.73 8.13 11.04
N ASP A 19 -15.77 8.37 11.79
CA ASP A 19 -15.67 9.15 13.02
C ASP A 19 -14.83 8.34 14.05
N ALA A 20 -13.98 9.03 14.80
CA ALA A 20 -13.22 8.35 15.84
C ALA A 20 -14.18 7.75 16.88
N PRO A 21 -14.13 6.43 17.16
CA PRO A 21 -15.08 5.79 18.05
C PRO A 21 -14.96 6.26 19.49
N VAL A 22 -13.75 6.68 19.89
CA VAL A 22 -13.44 7.26 21.21
C VAL A 22 -12.40 8.37 21.04
N ASN A 23 -12.35 9.29 22.02
CA ASN A 23 -11.28 10.30 22.07
C ASN A 23 -9.92 9.61 22.17
N ASP A 24 -8.93 10.11 21.43
CA ASP A 24 -7.57 9.58 21.34
C ASP A 24 -7.44 8.16 20.73
N ALA A 25 -8.48 7.67 20.03
CA ALA A 25 -8.38 6.42 19.30
C ALA A 25 -7.18 6.45 18.33
N PRO A 26 -6.38 5.36 18.25
CA PRO A 26 -5.29 5.28 17.29
C PRO A 26 -5.84 5.36 15.87
N CYS A 27 -5.09 5.99 14.96
CA CYS A 27 -5.48 6.09 13.56
C CYS A 27 -4.73 5.08 12.71
N LEU A 28 -5.49 4.19 12.05
CA LEU A 28 -5.00 3.28 11.02
C LEU A 28 -5.21 3.89 9.64
N VAL A 29 -4.16 3.92 8.83
CA VAL A 29 -4.19 4.44 7.46
C VAL A 29 -3.88 3.30 6.51
N PHE A 30 -4.87 2.83 5.78
CA PHE A 30 -4.75 1.74 4.81
C PHE A 30 -4.41 2.26 3.43
N LEU A 31 -3.32 1.75 2.85
CA LEU A 31 -2.81 2.13 1.54
C LEU A 31 -2.82 0.92 0.60
N PRO A 32 -3.78 0.83 -0.33
CA PRO A 32 -3.85 -0.26 -1.31
C PRO A 32 -2.67 -0.29 -2.29
N GLY A 33 -2.45 -1.47 -2.85
CA GLY A 33 -1.44 -1.71 -3.87
C GLY A 33 -1.77 -1.15 -5.25
N LEU A 34 -0.85 -1.36 -6.18
CA LEU A 34 -1.00 -0.92 -7.57
C LEU A 34 -2.20 -1.59 -8.23
N THR A 35 -3.01 -0.80 -8.93
CA THR A 35 -4.25 -1.19 -9.61
C THR A 35 -5.42 -1.60 -8.69
N ALA A 36 -5.20 -1.66 -7.39
CA ALA A 36 -6.25 -1.88 -6.40
C ALA A 36 -6.91 -0.56 -5.96
N ASP A 37 -8.01 -0.65 -5.22
CA ASP A 37 -8.72 0.47 -4.61
C ASP A 37 -9.00 0.18 -3.11
N HIS A 38 -9.70 1.10 -2.43
CA HIS A 38 -10.01 1.00 -0.99
C HIS A 38 -10.64 -0.33 -0.58
N ARG A 39 -11.39 -1.01 -1.47
CA ARG A 39 -12.02 -2.31 -1.20
C ARG A 39 -11.03 -3.42 -0.88
N LEU A 40 -9.75 -3.25 -1.26
CA LEU A 40 -8.71 -4.22 -0.90
C LEU A 40 -8.59 -4.40 0.62
N PHE A 41 -8.97 -3.39 1.39
CA PHE A 41 -8.93 -3.40 2.86
C PHE A 41 -10.31 -3.51 3.53
N GLU A 42 -11.38 -3.91 2.81
CA GLU A 42 -12.73 -3.95 3.37
C GLU A 42 -12.82 -4.80 4.65
N ARG A 43 -12.11 -5.94 4.72
CA ARG A 43 -12.08 -6.80 5.89
C ARG A 43 -11.29 -6.23 7.07
N GLN A 44 -10.30 -5.40 6.79
CA GLN A 44 -9.56 -4.67 7.82
C GLN A 44 -10.40 -3.50 8.35
N ILE A 45 -11.07 -2.79 7.44
CA ILE A 45 -11.99 -1.69 7.81
C ILE A 45 -13.08 -2.21 8.71
N GLU A 46 -13.82 -3.26 8.30
CA GLU A 46 -14.87 -3.91 9.09
C GLU A 46 -14.40 -4.33 10.50
N TYR A 47 -13.15 -4.75 10.63
CA TYR A 47 -12.60 -5.20 11.91
C TYR A 47 -12.18 -4.06 12.83
N PHE A 48 -11.69 -2.95 12.28
CA PHE A 48 -11.08 -1.89 13.07
C PHE A 48 -11.95 -0.63 13.21
N GLU A 49 -12.98 -0.41 12.39
CA GLU A 49 -13.72 0.85 12.36
C GLU A 49 -14.47 1.18 13.67
N ASP A 50 -14.80 0.18 14.48
CA ASP A 50 -15.47 0.36 15.78
C ASP A 50 -14.50 0.69 16.92
N VAL A 51 -13.19 0.47 16.73
CA VAL A 51 -12.17 0.64 17.79
C VAL A 51 -11.03 1.59 17.43
N CYS A 52 -10.87 1.88 16.14
CA CYS A 52 -9.85 2.78 15.63
C CYS A 52 -10.47 3.87 14.75
N ARG A 53 -9.79 5.01 14.67
CA ARG A 53 -9.98 5.91 13.55
C ARG A 53 -9.35 5.27 12.30
N VAL A 54 -10.10 5.12 11.24
CA VAL A 54 -9.66 4.46 10.01
C VAL A 54 -9.69 5.44 8.85
N VAL A 55 -8.59 5.51 8.12
CA VAL A 55 -8.49 6.21 6.83
C VAL A 55 -8.08 5.21 5.78
N VAL A 56 -8.75 5.19 4.65
CA VAL A 56 -8.34 4.45 3.46
C VAL A 56 -8.52 5.33 2.23
N TRP A 57 -7.61 5.26 1.29
CA TRP A 57 -7.70 6.05 0.07
C TRP A 57 -7.75 5.19 -1.19
N ASP A 58 -8.30 5.76 -2.24
CA ASP A 58 -7.94 5.35 -3.60
C ASP A 58 -6.72 6.16 -4.00
N ALA A 59 -5.59 5.50 -4.20
CA ALA A 59 -4.34 6.18 -4.53
C ALA A 59 -4.50 7.02 -5.82
N PRO A 60 -3.69 8.07 -6.03
CA PRO A 60 -3.74 8.89 -7.24
C PRO A 60 -3.84 8.07 -8.53
N GLY A 61 -4.90 8.30 -9.31
CA GLY A 61 -5.22 7.58 -10.55
C GLY A 61 -5.93 6.22 -10.38
N HIS A 62 -6.12 5.73 -9.14
CA HIS A 62 -6.80 4.47 -8.86
C HIS A 62 -8.29 4.69 -8.52
N GLY A 63 -9.09 3.65 -8.66
CA GLY A 63 -10.48 3.63 -8.24
C GLY A 63 -11.26 4.91 -8.55
N ALA A 64 -11.83 5.53 -7.52
CA ALA A 64 -12.57 6.79 -7.58
C ALA A 64 -11.67 8.04 -7.69
N SER A 65 -10.35 7.92 -7.49
CA SER A 65 -9.36 8.99 -7.74
C SER A 65 -8.97 9.12 -9.22
N TRP A 66 -9.81 8.65 -10.12
CA TRP A 66 -9.68 8.85 -11.56
C TRP A 66 -10.77 9.84 -12.04
N PRO A 67 -10.47 10.77 -12.98
CA PRO A 67 -9.21 10.98 -13.73
C PRO A 67 -8.12 11.67 -12.89
N PHE A 68 -6.85 11.45 -13.27
CA PHE A 68 -5.69 12.00 -12.59
C PHE A 68 -4.52 12.18 -13.57
N GLU A 69 -3.81 13.32 -13.51
CA GLU A 69 -2.60 13.55 -14.29
C GLU A 69 -1.44 12.78 -13.66
N PHE A 70 -0.54 12.22 -14.51
CA PHE A 70 0.58 11.40 -14.05
C PHE A 70 1.91 12.19 -14.03
N ASP A 71 1.87 13.41 -13.52
CA ASP A 71 3.05 14.26 -13.30
C ASP A 71 3.36 14.35 -11.80
N PHE A 72 3.66 13.20 -11.21
CA PHE A 72 4.01 13.06 -9.80
C PHE A 72 4.87 11.83 -9.57
N ASP A 73 5.56 11.82 -8.44
CA ASP A 73 6.38 10.71 -7.98
C ASP A 73 5.88 10.06 -6.67
N LEU A 74 6.67 9.15 -6.13
CA LEU A 74 6.31 8.45 -4.89
C LEU A 74 6.35 9.39 -3.67
N MET A 75 7.24 10.39 -3.68
CA MET A 75 7.35 11.38 -2.60
C MET A 75 6.16 12.36 -2.62
N ASP A 76 5.63 12.68 -3.80
CA ASP A 76 4.42 13.50 -3.92
C ASP A 76 3.22 12.79 -3.31
N LYS A 77 3.09 11.47 -3.55
CA LYS A 77 2.05 10.67 -2.87
C LYS A 77 2.17 10.75 -1.34
N ALA A 78 3.38 10.69 -0.81
CA ALA A 78 3.62 10.79 0.63
C ALA A 78 3.28 12.20 1.17
N ARG A 79 3.63 13.27 0.42
CA ARG A 79 3.26 14.66 0.78
C ARG A 79 1.77 14.89 0.75
N TRP A 80 1.06 14.38 -0.28
CA TRP A 80 -0.40 14.48 -0.35
C TRP A 80 -1.08 13.68 0.75
N LEU A 81 -0.54 12.52 1.09
CA LEU A 81 -1.04 11.75 2.23
C LEU A 81 -0.88 12.54 3.54
N ASP A 82 0.29 13.12 3.80
CA ASP A 82 0.53 13.95 4.99
C ASP A 82 -0.44 15.15 5.06
N ALA A 83 -0.62 15.86 3.96
CA ALA A 83 -1.53 16.99 3.88
C ALA A 83 -3.01 16.58 4.09
N LEU A 84 -3.41 15.44 3.53
CA LEU A 84 -4.73 14.84 3.74
C LEU A 84 -4.94 14.48 5.23
N LEU A 85 -3.98 13.82 5.84
CA LEU A 85 -4.03 13.43 7.24
C LEU A 85 -4.04 14.64 8.18
N ALA A 86 -3.25 15.67 7.87
CA ALA A 86 -3.25 16.94 8.61
C ALA A 86 -4.61 17.64 8.54
N ARG A 87 -5.25 17.66 7.36
CA ARG A 87 -6.61 18.20 7.19
C ARG A 87 -7.64 17.48 8.04
N GLU A 88 -7.46 16.17 8.25
CA GLU A 88 -8.34 15.35 9.09
C GLU A 88 -7.91 15.38 10.58
N GLY A 89 -6.90 16.14 10.96
CA GLY A 89 -6.40 16.20 12.34
C GLY A 89 -5.74 14.89 12.80
N VAL A 90 -5.15 14.13 11.88
CA VAL A 90 -4.41 12.90 12.18
C VAL A 90 -2.92 13.24 12.30
N GLU A 91 -2.38 13.23 13.51
CA GLU A 91 -1.01 13.65 13.80
C GLU A 91 -0.01 12.50 13.89
N ALA A 92 -0.46 11.33 14.35
CA ALA A 92 0.39 10.16 14.61
C ALA A 92 -0.22 8.88 13.99
N PRO A 93 -0.22 8.77 12.64
CA PRO A 93 -0.81 7.62 11.97
C PRO A 93 -0.01 6.34 12.17
N VAL A 94 -0.71 5.20 12.19
CA VAL A 94 -0.13 3.90 11.90
C VAL A 94 -0.45 3.58 10.45
N ILE A 95 0.56 3.54 9.60
CA ILE A 95 0.38 3.25 8.17
C ILE A 95 0.48 1.76 7.92
N VAL A 96 -0.55 1.21 7.29
CA VAL A 96 -0.64 -0.18 6.84
C VAL A 96 -0.71 -0.19 5.31
N GLY A 97 0.39 -0.53 4.66
CA GLY A 97 0.51 -0.47 3.20
C GLY A 97 0.67 -1.86 2.58
N GLN A 98 -0.19 -2.21 1.62
CA GLN A 98 -0.05 -3.42 0.82
C GLN A 98 0.70 -3.12 -0.47
N SER A 99 1.72 -3.90 -0.83
CA SER A 99 2.46 -3.79 -2.08
C SER A 99 2.92 -2.34 -2.35
N MET A 100 2.41 -1.69 -3.42
CA MET A 100 2.70 -0.28 -3.74
C MET A 100 2.33 0.68 -2.60
N GLY A 101 1.29 0.38 -1.82
CA GLY A 101 0.93 1.14 -0.62
C GLY A 101 2.02 1.11 0.45
N GLY A 102 2.73 -0.01 0.60
CA GLY A 102 3.87 -0.12 1.49
C GLY A 102 5.08 0.72 1.03
N TYR A 103 5.26 0.93 -0.28
CA TYR A 103 6.27 1.86 -0.77
C TYR A 103 5.89 3.32 -0.49
N VAL A 104 4.61 3.67 -0.57
CA VAL A 104 4.13 5.00 -0.13
C VAL A 104 4.39 5.19 1.36
N GLY A 105 4.14 4.17 2.19
CA GLY A 105 4.44 4.19 3.62
C GLY A 105 5.94 4.40 3.91
N GLN A 106 6.84 3.77 3.15
CA GLN A 106 8.29 4.00 3.26
C GLN A 106 8.70 5.42 2.81
N ALA A 107 8.07 5.95 1.75
CA ALA A 107 8.28 7.34 1.34
C ALA A 107 7.77 8.33 2.40
N TYR A 108 6.64 8.02 3.05
CA TYR A 108 6.14 8.80 4.18
C TYR A 108 7.12 8.75 5.36
N ALA A 109 7.64 7.58 5.72
CA ALA A 109 8.65 7.44 6.77
C ALA A 109 9.94 8.21 6.46
N GLN A 110 10.34 8.29 5.18
CA GLN A 110 11.50 9.07 4.73
C GLN A 110 11.30 10.58 4.92
N LEU A 111 10.09 11.09 4.68
CA LEU A 111 9.80 12.53 4.73
C LEU A 111 9.30 12.99 6.11
N PHE A 112 8.58 12.15 6.83
CA PHE A 112 7.80 12.50 8.02
C PHE A 112 8.02 11.50 9.17
N ALA A 113 9.27 11.06 9.38
CA ALA A 113 9.63 10.04 10.37
C ALA A 113 9.07 10.34 11.77
N ASP A 114 9.08 11.62 12.17
CA ASP A 114 8.65 12.04 13.52
C ASP A 114 7.13 12.00 13.71
N LYS A 115 6.35 11.99 12.62
CA LYS A 115 4.90 11.89 12.65
C LYS A 115 4.41 10.43 12.66
N LEU A 116 5.21 9.51 12.13
CA LEU A 116 4.79 8.12 11.94
C LEU A 116 4.88 7.35 13.26
N ARG A 117 3.72 6.91 13.79
CA ARG A 117 3.64 6.15 15.03
C ARG A 117 4.02 4.69 14.85
N GLY A 118 3.68 4.10 13.73
CA GLY A 118 3.97 2.71 13.39
C GLY A 118 3.80 2.42 11.91
N PHE A 119 4.46 1.37 11.42
CA PHE A 119 4.43 0.99 10.02
C PHE A 119 4.23 -0.52 9.85
N VAL A 120 3.23 -0.91 9.09
CA VAL A 120 2.99 -2.31 8.70
C VAL A 120 3.09 -2.43 7.18
N ALA A 121 4.00 -3.25 6.70
CA ALA A 121 4.17 -3.56 5.28
C ALA A 121 3.59 -4.94 4.97
N ILE A 122 2.54 -5.01 4.15
CA ILE A 122 1.93 -6.27 3.71
C ILE A 122 2.35 -6.54 2.27
N ASP A 123 3.03 -7.65 2.04
CA ASP A 123 3.49 -8.06 0.71
C ASP A 123 4.20 -6.93 -0.05
N SER A 124 4.97 -6.11 0.67
CA SER A 124 5.75 -5.00 0.14
C SER A 124 7.23 -5.20 0.43
N ALA A 125 8.09 -4.73 -0.46
CA ALA A 125 9.53 -4.91 -0.36
C ALA A 125 10.24 -3.60 0.05
N PRO A 126 11.52 -3.64 0.47
CA PRO A 126 12.25 -2.42 0.81
C PRO A 126 12.59 -1.59 -0.44
N LEU A 127 12.55 -0.26 -0.29
CA LEU A 127 12.92 0.70 -1.34
C LEU A 127 14.43 0.92 -1.48
N GLN A 128 15.23 0.50 -0.49
CA GLN A 128 16.67 0.75 -0.52
C GLN A 128 17.34 0.08 -1.73
N ARG A 129 18.19 0.86 -2.41
CA ARG A 129 18.89 0.46 -3.64
C ARG A 129 19.68 -0.86 -3.51
N GLN A 130 20.20 -1.14 -2.33
CA GLN A 130 21.01 -2.32 -2.05
C GLN A 130 20.31 -3.68 -2.24
N TYR A 131 18.97 -3.72 -2.23
CA TYR A 131 18.19 -4.94 -2.40
C TYR A 131 17.88 -5.26 -3.86
N VAL A 132 17.92 -4.26 -4.74
CA VAL A 132 17.42 -4.36 -6.12
C VAL A 132 18.57 -4.21 -7.13
N SER A 133 18.66 -5.12 -8.09
CA SER A 133 19.70 -5.05 -9.12
C SER A 133 19.43 -3.95 -10.16
N ALA A 134 20.49 -3.50 -10.84
CA ALA A 134 20.35 -2.53 -11.93
C ALA A 134 19.47 -3.04 -13.07
N ALA A 135 19.51 -4.34 -13.34
CA ALA A 135 18.68 -4.97 -14.38
C ALA A 135 17.19 -4.93 -14.01
N GLU A 136 16.84 -5.19 -12.74
CA GLU A 136 15.46 -5.10 -12.27
C GLU A 136 14.94 -3.66 -12.35
N ILE A 137 15.74 -2.66 -11.96
CA ILE A 137 15.37 -1.24 -12.10
C ILE A 137 15.15 -0.87 -13.57
N TRP A 138 16.06 -1.32 -14.45
CA TRP A 138 15.94 -1.10 -15.88
C TRP A 138 14.64 -1.71 -16.44
N LEU A 139 14.27 -2.91 -16.00
CA LEU A 139 13.03 -3.60 -16.39
C LEU A 139 11.80 -2.83 -15.89
N LEU A 140 11.76 -2.45 -14.63
CA LEU A 140 10.65 -1.70 -14.02
C LEU A 140 10.31 -0.43 -14.84
N LYS A 141 11.32 0.32 -15.26
CA LYS A 141 11.14 1.53 -16.09
C LYS A 141 10.52 1.27 -17.45
N ARG A 142 10.45 0.02 -17.92
CA ARG A 142 9.99 -0.39 -19.24
C ARG A 142 8.75 -1.26 -19.23
N MET A 143 8.03 -1.30 -18.10
CA MET A 143 6.88 -2.18 -17.96
C MET A 143 5.61 -1.68 -18.67
N GLU A 144 5.45 -0.37 -18.95
CA GLU A 144 4.23 0.15 -19.60
C GLU A 144 3.93 -0.52 -20.95
N PRO A 145 4.88 -0.66 -21.89
CA PRO A 145 4.63 -1.40 -23.14
C PRO A 145 4.17 -2.83 -22.90
N VAL A 146 4.70 -3.51 -21.88
CA VAL A 146 4.27 -4.87 -21.54
C VAL A 146 2.79 -4.88 -21.18
N TYR A 147 2.33 -3.99 -20.30
CA TYR A 147 0.92 -3.86 -19.95
C TYR A 147 0.05 -3.42 -21.13
N ARG A 148 0.56 -2.54 -21.99
CA ARG A 148 -0.15 -2.02 -23.16
C ARG A 148 -0.41 -3.09 -24.20
N TYR A 149 0.56 -3.94 -24.50
CA TYR A 149 0.48 -4.92 -25.60
C TYR A 149 0.03 -6.30 -25.13
N TRP A 150 0.18 -6.65 -23.87
CA TRP A 150 -0.27 -7.94 -23.37
C TRP A 150 -1.80 -8.08 -23.46
N PRO A 151 -2.35 -9.25 -23.87
CA PRO A 151 -3.80 -9.44 -23.98
C PRO A 151 -4.51 -9.21 -22.64
N TRP A 152 -5.64 -8.48 -22.64
CA TRP A 152 -6.40 -8.14 -21.45
C TRP A 152 -6.75 -9.35 -20.58
N ARG A 153 -7.17 -10.45 -21.22
CA ARG A 153 -7.47 -11.71 -20.50
C ARG A 153 -6.31 -12.22 -19.63
N TRP A 154 -5.07 -12.01 -20.07
CA TRP A 154 -3.88 -12.42 -19.31
C TRP A 154 -3.56 -11.45 -18.19
N LEU A 155 -3.73 -10.15 -18.43
CA LEU A 155 -3.61 -9.12 -17.40
C LEU A 155 -4.65 -9.35 -16.30
N LEU A 156 -5.91 -9.59 -16.67
CA LEU A 156 -6.99 -9.90 -15.73
C LEU A 156 -6.67 -11.16 -14.91
N ARG A 157 -6.23 -12.23 -15.57
CA ARG A 157 -5.83 -13.47 -14.87
C ARG A 157 -4.65 -13.25 -13.92
N SER A 158 -3.65 -12.48 -14.33
CA SER A 158 -2.49 -12.16 -13.49
C SER A 158 -2.88 -11.29 -12.29
N GLY A 159 -3.67 -10.25 -12.52
CA GLY A 159 -4.17 -9.36 -11.46
C GLY A 159 -5.23 -9.97 -10.54
N THR A 160 -5.71 -11.17 -10.84
CA THR A 160 -6.67 -11.91 -10.01
C THR A 160 -6.02 -13.16 -9.40
N ASN A 161 -5.84 -14.21 -10.21
CA ASN A 161 -5.31 -15.50 -9.75
C ASN A 161 -3.81 -15.46 -9.42
N GLY A 162 -3.07 -14.47 -9.97
CA GLY A 162 -1.64 -14.29 -9.69
C GLY A 162 -1.36 -13.61 -8.36
N VAL A 163 -2.33 -12.88 -7.80
CA VAL A 163 -2.15 -12.10 -6.56
C VAL A 163 -2.90 -12.67 -5.37
N ALA A 164 -3.95 -13.48 -5.58
CA ALA A 164 -4.75 -14.06 -4.51
C ALA A 164 -4.89 -15.58 -4.64
N THR A 165 -4.93 -16.27 -3.51
CA THR A 165 -5.06 -17.74 -3.43
C THR A 165 -6.48 -18.20 -3.08
N THR A 166 -7.27 -17.35 -2.41
CA THR A 166 -8.63 -17.66 -1.99
C THR A 166 -9.67 -17.27 -3.05
N GLU A 167 -10.84 -17.85 -2.97
CA GLU A 167 -11.96 -17.49 -3.86
C GLU A 167 -12.40 -16.04 -3.62
N TYR A 168 -12.52 -15.64 -2.34
CA TYR A 168 -12.85 -14.27 -1.96
C TYR A 168 -11.85 -13.25 -2.52
N GLY A 169 -10.55 -13.45 -2.27
CA GLY A 169 -9.51 -12.53 -2.75
C GLY A 169 -9.50 -12.44 -4.29
N ARG A 170 -9.68 -13.57 -5.00
CA ARG A 170 -9.76 -13.58 -6.47
C ARG A 170 -11.01 -12.88 -7.00
N ARG A 171 -12.16 -13.06 -6.36
CA ARG A 171 -13.40 -12.38 -6.74
C ARG A 171 -13.25 -10.88 -6.56
N LEU A 172 -12.82 -10.43 -5.39
CA LEU A 172 -12.59 -9.02 -5.09
C LEU A 172 -11.63 -8.38 -6.10
N MET A 173 -10.47 -9.01 -6.33
CA MET A 173 -9.52 -8.49 -7.32
C MET A 173 -10.09 -8.49 -8.74
N ARG A 174 -10.94 -9.46 -9.08
CA ARG A 174 -11.62 -9.46 -10.38
C ARG A 174 -12.57 -8.27 -10.50
N GLU A 175 -13.37 -7.98 -9.50
CA GLU A 175 -14.27 -6.83 -9.47
C GLU A 175 -13.50 -5.51 -9.60
N ILE A 176 -12.41 -5.36 -8.86
CA ILE A 176 -11.51 -4.20 -8.96
C ILE A 176 -10.92 -4.08 -10.37
N MET A 177 -10.37 -5.17 -10.92
CA MET A 177 -9.77 -5.18 -12.24
C MET A 177 -10.79 -4.90 -13.37
N MET A 178 -12.04 -5.32 -13.21
CA MET A 178 -13.10 -5.04 -14.18
C MET A 178 -13.43 -3.54 -14.29
N SER A 179 -13.04 -2.69 -13.33
CA SER A 179 -13.15 -1.23 -13.46
C SER A 179 -12.28 -0.67 -14.59
N TYR A 180 -11.31 -1.43 -15.07
CA TYR A 180 -10.44 -1.10 -16.22
C TYR A 180 -10.91 -1.76 -17.53
N ASP A 181 -11.98 -2.58 -17.48
CA ASP A 181 -12.51 -3.21 -18.70
C ASP A 181 -13.00 -2.14 -19.70
N GLY A 182 -12.71 -2.35 -20.97
CA GLY A 182 -12.94 -1.31 -22.00
C GLY A 182 -11.94 -0.15 -21.98
N ASN A 183 -11.09 0.01 -20.94
CA ASN A 183 -10.05 1.05 -20.88
C ASN A 183 -8.67 0.49 -20.50
N LYS A 184 -8.22 -0.46 -21.28
CA LYS A 184 -6.89 -1.07 -21.10
C LYS A 184 -5.74 -0.05 -21.15
N ALA A 185 -5.93 1.05 -21.89
CA ALA A 185 -4.92 2.12 -21.96
C ALA A 185 -4.72 2.78 -20.58
N ARG A 186 -5.81 3.03 -19.83
CA ARG A 186 -5.75 3.50 -18.44
C ARG A 186 -4.96 2.52 -17.56
N TYR A 187 -5.31 1.22 -17.61
CA TYR A 187 -4.61 0.20 -16.86
C TYR A 187 -3.11 0.17 -17.14
N ALA A 188 -2.74 0.18 -18.43
CA ALA A 188 -1.34 0.13 -18.85
C ALA A 188 -0.56 1.37 -18.40
N ARG A 189 -1.14 2.56 -18.55
CA ARG A 189 -0.53 3.82 -18.11
C ARG A 189 -0.35 3.85 -16.60
N LEU A 190 -1.39 3.50 -15.83
CA LEU A 190 -1.34 3.46 -14.37
C LEU A 190 -0.29 2.47 -13.86
N SER A 191 -0.31 1.23 -14.40
CA SER A 191 0.63 0.19 -14.02
C SER A 191 2.07 0.56 -14.39
N GLY A 192 2.27 1.10 -15.60
CA GLY A 192 3.58 1.56 -16.08
C GLY A 192 4.14 2.69 -15.24
N GLN A 193 3.32 3.70 -14.91
CA GLN A 193 3.69 4.80 -14.04
C GLN A 193 4.05 4.31 -12.63
N GLY A 194 3.28 3.37 -12.06
CA GLY A 194 3.60 2.78 -10.76
C GLY A 194 4.97 2.11 -10.75
N MET A 195 5.27 1.29 -11.76
CA MET A 195 6.58 0.65 -11.89
C MET A 195 7.72 1.64 -12.12
N TRP A 196 7.47 2.68 -12.92
CA TRP A 196 8.44 3.74 -13.17
C TRP A 196 8.74 4.54 -11.87
N MET A 197 7.72 4.92 -11.11
CA MET A 197 7.89 5.61 -9.82
C MET A 197 8.68 4.75 -8.83
N LEU A 198 8.39 3.45 -8.73
CA LEU A 198 9.14 2.52 -7.91
C LEU A 198 10.62 2.50 -8.30
N ALA A 199 10.91 2.37 -9.60
CA ALA A 199 12.28 2.38 -10.12
C ALA A 199 13.00 3.70 -9.78
N ARG A 200 12.34 4.84 -9.94
CA ARG A 200 12.90 6.16 -9.63
C ARG A 200 13.17 6.33 -8.13
N ALA A 201 12.26 5.87 -7.28
CA ALA A 201 12.45 5.91 -5.83
C ALA A 201 13.67 5.08 -5.41
N ILE A 202 13.84 3.88 -5.98
CA ILE A 202 15.00 3.01 -5.72
C ILE A 202 16.31 3.66 -6.24
N GLU A 203 16.29 4.28 -7.43
CA GLU A 203 17.46 4.97 -8.00
C GLU A 203 17.87 6.22 -7.23
N ALA A 204 16.94 6.88 -6.55
CA ALA A 204 17.25 8.04 -5.71
C ALA A 204 18.16 7.67 -4.54
N ASP A 205 18.31 6.37 -4.25
CA ASP A 205 19.19 5.79 -3.23
C ASP A 205 19.09 6.47 -1.86
N LEU A 206 17.86 6.85 -1.50
CA LEU A 206 17.56 7.42 -0.19
C LEU A 206 17.60 6.32 0.89
N PRO A 207 17.85 6.66 2.15
CA PRO A 207 17.97 5.69 3.23
C PRO A 207 16.69 4.85 3.44
N TYR A 208 15.52 5.44 3.27
CA TYR A 208 14.20 4.81 3.57
C TYR A 208 14.23 4.07 4.91
N GLU A 209 14.84 4.72 5.91
CA GLU A 209 14.98 4.18 7.24
C GLU A 209 13.65 4.25 7.99
N ILE A 210 13.20 3.13 8.54
CA ILE A 210 12.00 3.08 9.37
C ILE A 210 12.43 3.27 10.82
N ARG A 211 12.10 4.42 11.41
CA ARG A 211 12.52 4.82 12.77
C ARG A 211 11.43 4.61 13.83
N CYS A 212 10.24 4.20 13.42
CA CYS A 212 9.16 3.81 14.31
C CYS A 212 9.08 2.28 14.45
N PRO A 213 8.30 1.74 15.40
CA PRO A 213 7.93 0.34 15.39
C PRO A 213 7.39 -0.08 14.02
N ALA A 214 7.80 -1.26 13.55
CA ALA A 214 7.38 -1.75 12.25
C ALA A 214 7.15 -3.26 12.25
N LEU A 215 6.30 -3.74 11.34
CA LEU A 215 5.97 -5.14 11.12
C LEU A 215 5.93 -5.42 9.61
N LEU A 216 6.58 -6.49 9.20
CA LEU A 216 6.48 -7.05 7.84
C LEU A 216 5.52 -8.23 7.87
N ILE A 217 4.57 -8.26 6.95
CA ILE A 217 3.65 -9.38 6.74
C ILE A 217 3.81 -9.84 5.30
N CYS A 218 4.02 -11.13 5.07
CA CYS A 218 4.23 -11.64 3.72
C CYS A 218 3.52 -12.99 3.52
N GLY A 219 2.78 -13.11 2.43
CA GLY A 219 2.20 -14.38 2.02
C GLY A 219 3.26 -15.40 1.61
N GLU A 220 3.19 -16.63 2.13
CA GLU A 220 4.14 -17.70 1.78
C GLU A 220 4.14 -18.02 0.28
N ARG A 221 3.02 -17.82 -0.38
CA ARG A 221 2.81 -18.08 -1.82
C ARG A 221 2.87 -16.82 -2.67
N ASP A 222 3.37 -15.71 -2.13
CA ASP A 222 3.54 -14.48 -2.90
C ASP A 222 4.52 -14.71 -4.06
N ARG A 223 4.04 -14.43 -5.28
CA ARG A 223 4.79 -14.56 -6.54
C ARG A 223 4.96 -13.23 -7.26
N ALA A 224 4.61 -12.11 -6.63
CA ALA A 224 4.80 -10.80 -7.20
C ALA A 224 6.29 -10.40 -7.15
N GLY A 225 6.95 -10.51 -8.29
CA GLY A 225 8.38 -10.24 -8.40
C GLY A 225 9.22 -11.08 -7.43
N SER A 226 10.06 -10.41 -6.64
CA SER A 226 10.94 -11.05 -5.64
C SER A 226 10.53 -10.72 -4.20
N CYS A 227 9.25 -10.43 -3.94
CA CYS A 227 8.74 -9.94 -2.66
C CYS A 227 9.18 -10.83 -1.47
N VAL A 228 8.98 -12.15 -1.56
CA VAL A 228 9.39 -13.13 -0.54
C VAL A 228 10.90 -13.04 -0.23
N ARG A 229 11.73 -12.97 -1.27
CA ARG A 229 13.20 -12.85 -1.14
C ARG A 229 13.58 -11.53 -0.46
N TYR A 230 12.96 -10.45 -0.86
CA TYR A 230 13.27 -9.12 -0.34
C TYR A 230 12.81 -8.94 1.10
N ASN A 231 11.65 -9.46 1.49
CA ASN A 231 11.18 -9.41 2.87
C ASN A 231 12.11 -10.19 3.81
N ARG A 232 12.58 -11.38 3.41
CA ARG A 232 13.61 -12.13 4.18
C ARG A 232 14.90 -11.34 4.35
N ALA A 233 15.38 -10.71 3.28
CA ALA A 233 16.61 -9.90 3.32
C ALA A 233 16.43 -8.64 4.18
N TRP A 234 15.28 -8.00 4.09
CA TRP A 234 14.92 -6.82 4.87
C TRP A 234 14.89 -7.15 6.37
N HIS A 235 14.11 -8.16 6.75
CA HIS A 235 14.08 -8.68 8.13
C HIS A 235 15.51 -9.00 8.65
N LYS A 236 16.27 -9.80 7.90
CA LYS A 236 17.63 -10.21 8.30
C LYS A 236 18.55 -9.02 8.54
N LYS A 237 18.42 -7.94 7.75
CA LYS A 237 19.30 -6.78 7.83
C LYS A 237 18.90 -5.78 8.90
N THR A 238 17.60 -5.60 9.13
CA THR A 238 17.07 -4.54 10.00
C THR A 238 16.57 -5.04 11.35
N GLY A 239 16.28 -6.34 11.47
CA GLY A 239 15.63 -6.91 12.64
C GLY A 239 14.14 -6.60 12.74
N ILE A 240 13.52 -5.90 11.77
CA ILE A 240 12.07 -5.69 11.75
C ILE A 240 11.37 -7.05 11.75
N PRO A 241 10.42 -7.32 12.67
CA PRO A 241 9.66 -8.58 12.69
C PRO A 241 9.04 -8.90 11.33
N LEU A 242 9.07 -10.18 10.94
CA LEU A 242 8.48 -10.68 9.69
C LEU A 242 7.57 -11.86 9.98
N GLU A 243 6.28 -11.69 9.70
CA GLU A 243 5.26 -12.71 9.89
C GLU A 243 4.84 -13.30 8.54
N TRP A 244 4.86 -14.64 8.46
CA TRP A 244 4.47 -15.37 7.26
C TRP A 244 3.02 -15.79 7.34
N ILE A 245 2.25 -15.42 6.31
CA ILE A 245 0.85 -15.84 6.21
C ILE A 245 0.75 -17.11 5.38
N ARG A 246 0.46 -18.21 6.07
CA ARG A 246 0.35 -19.53 5.47
C ARG A 246 -0.69 -19.56 4.37
N ASP A 247 -0.33 -20.16 3.23
CA ASP A 247 -1.20 -20.33 2.05
C ASP A 247 -1.69 -19.04 1.38
N ALA A 248 -1.24 -17.85 1.81
CA ALA A 248 -1.60 -16.58 1.20
C ALA A 248 -0.70 -16.20 0.02
N GLY A 249 -1.27 -15.51 -0.97
CA GLY A 249 -0.57 -14.91 -2.10
C GLY A 249 -0.09 -13.51 -1.79
N HIS A 250 -0.01 -12.67 -2.85
CA HIS A 250 0.43 -11.27 -2.76
C HIS A 250 -0.56 -10.35 -2.04
N ASN A 251 -1.82 -10.77 -1.90
CA ASN A 251 -2.83 -10.04 -1.14
C ASN A 251 -3.13 -10.81 0.15
N ALA A 252 -2.15 -10.95 1.04
CA ALA A 252 -2.28 -11.71 2.28
C ALA A 252 -3.43 -11.22 3.16
N ASN A 253 -3.70 -9.91 3.13
CA ASN A 253 -4.81 -9.27 3.86
C ASN A 253 -6.20 -9.69 3.37
N THR A 254 -6.36 -10.08 2.10
CA THR A 254 -7.62 -10.61 1.56
C THR A 254 -7.67 -12.14 1.61
N ASP A 255 -6.52 -12.80 1.51
CA ASP A 255 -6.46 -14.27 1.54
C ASP A 255 -6.66 -14.84 2.95
N ARG A 256 -6.20 -14.14 3.98
CA ARG A 256 -6.28 -14.55 5.39
C ARG A 256 -6.56 -13.34 6.29
N PRO A 257 -7.71 -12.68 6.12
CA PRO A 257 -8.02 -11.42 6.79
C PRO A 257 -7.97 -11.54 8.32
N GLU A 258 -8.45 -12.64 8.91
CA GLU A 258 -8.45 -12.81 10.35
C GLU A 258 -7.04 -12.93 10.94
N ALA A 259 -6.11 -13.57 10.21
CA ALA A 259 -4.71 -13.67 10.63
C ALA A 259 -4.02 -12.32 10.55
N VAL A 260 -4.22 -11.59 9.44
CA VAL A 260 -3.63 -10.27 9.24
C VAL A 260 -4.21 -9.25 10.23
N ASN A 261 -5.53 -9.28 10.48
CA ASN A 261 -6.19 -8.40 11.45
C ASN A 261 -5.63 -8.61 12.87
N ARG A 262 -5.44 -9.85 13.30
CA ARG A 262 -4.80 -10.14 14.60
C ARG A 262 -3.39 -9.57 14.67
N LEU A 263 -2.56 -9.79 13.66
CA LEU A 263 -1.18 -9.27 13.63
C LEU A 263 -1.15 -7.74 13.69
N ILE A 264 -2.06 -7.05 12.99
CA ILE A 264 -2.18 -5.59 13.06
C ILE A 264 -2.66 -5.18 14.46
N GLY A 265 -3.65 -5.87 15.04
CA GLY A 265 -4.14 -5.63 16.41
C GLY A 265 -3.04 -5.79 17.44
N ASP A 266 -2.36 -6.93 17.46
CA ASP A 266 -1.25 -7.22 18.36
C ASP A 266 -0.12 -6.18 18.22
N PHE A 267 0.18 -5.77 16.99
CA PHE A 267 1.14 -4.71 16.72
C PHE A 267 0.70 -3.37 17.31
N MET A 268 -0.58 -3.00 17.15
CA MET A 268 -1.14 -1.76 17.70
C MET A 268 -1.09 -1.74 19.23
N ASP A 269 -1.43 -2.85 19.88
CA ASP A 269 -1.42 -3.01 21.35
C ASP A 269 0.00 -2.92 21.92
N ALA A 270 1.01 -3.35 21.15
CA ALA A 270 2.41 -3.26 21.53
C ALA A 270 3.05 -1.88 21.29
N LEU A 271 2.35 -0.94 20.64
CA LEU A 271 2.91 0.39 20.38
C LEU A 271 3.04 1.20 21.67
N PRO A 272 4.15 1.96 21.83
CA PRO A 272 4.28 2.89 22.94
C PRO A 272 3.13 3.91 22.92
N PRO A 273 2.77 4.47 24.09
CA PRO A 273 1.79 5.56 24.17
C PRO A 273 2.14 6.66 23.16
N ALA A 274 1.13 7.29 22.57
CA ALA A 274 1.37 8.48 21.73
C ALA A 274 2.11 9.54 22.56
N LYS A 275 3.09 10.21 21.96
CA LYS A 275 3.78 11.32 22.63
C LYS A 275 2.73 12.37 23.05
N PRO A 276 2.80 12.92 24.28
CA PRO A 276 1.90 14.01 24.65
C PRO A 276 1.99 15.14 23.64
N ARG A 277 0.85 15.73 23.35
CA ARG A 277 0.79 16.96 22.55
C ARG A 277 1.59 18.04 23.28
N GLY A 278 2.65 18.53 22.66
CA GLY A 278 3.42 19.68 23.15
C GLY A 278 2.65 20.99 22.95
#